data_1d005f8bfd6ec5e52760b1a88baecffa
#
_entry.id   1d005f8bfd6ec5e52760b1a88baecffa
#
_cell.length_a   1.000
_cell.length_b   1.000
_cell.length_c   1.000
_cell.angle_alpha   90.00
_cell.angle_beta   90.00
_cell.angle_gamma   90.00
#
_symmetry.space_group_name_H-M   'P 1'
#
loop_
_entity.id
_entity.type
_entity.pdbx_description
1 polymer ?
#
loop_
_entity_poly.entity_id
_entity_poly.type
_entity_poly.pdbx_seq_one_letter_code
_entity_poly.pdbx_strand_id
1 'polypeptide(L)'
;MVKRLYPNQPVVGVGAIIVCNSKILLEKRKSEPGRGKWSVPGGLVELGENTEQAVIREVKEETGLDVENPELVDVVDNIIFDANGKIEYHFVIVDYFVRLKGGELKAADDAEELRWVALEEAEKYNVTKTLRAFLQRNMEKLKTLNSCKE
;
A
#
# COMPACT_ATOMS: atom_id res chain seq x y z
N MET A 1 -1.93 -21.02 -5.81
CA MET A 1 -1.92 -19.59 -6.15
C MET A 1 -3.23 -18.93 -5.75
N VAL A 2 -3.16 -17.74 -5.22
CA VAL A 2 -4.35 -17.01 -4.77
C VAL A 2 -5.14 -16.48 -5.96
N LYS A 3 -6.45 -16.76 -5.96
CA LYS A 3 -7.35 -16.26 -6.99
C LYS A 3 -7.79 -14.83 -6.60
N ARG A 4 -7.31 -13.84 -7.32
CA ARG A 4 -7.61 -12.43 -7.04
C ARG A 4 -8.90 -11.99 -7.71
N LEU A 5 -9.10 -12.35 -8.99
CA LEU A 5 -10.27 -11.99 -9.77
C LEU A 5 -11.40 -12.99 -9.52
N TYR A 6 -12.58 -12.49 -9.19
CA TYR A 6 -13.75 -13.28 -8.79
C TYR A 6 -13.38 -14.33 -7.74
N PRO A 7 -12.88 -13.87 -6.58
CA PRO A 7 -12.32 -14.78 -5.58
C PRO A 7 -13.40 -15.61 -4.87
N ASN A 8 -12.97 -16.74 -4.29
CA ASN A 8 -13.85 -17.60 -3.50
C ASN A 8 -13.91 -17.14 -2.03
N GLN A 9 -13.01 -16.26 -1.63
CA GLN A 9 -12.90 -15.77 -0.26
C GLN A 9 -12.14 -14.45 -0.26
N PRO A 10 -12.24 -13.65 0.81
CA PRO A 10 -11.44 -12.43 0.92
C PRO A 10 -9.95 -12.75 0.89
N VAL A 11 -9.19 -11.87 0.27
CA VAL A 11 -7.74 -12.01 0.13
C VAL A 11 -7.06 -10.95 1.00
N VAL A 12 -6.10 -11.36 1.81
CA VAL A 12 -5.40 -10.44 2.72
C VAL A 12 -4.18 -9.84 2.04
N GLY A 13 -4.10 -8.51 2.10
CA GLY A 13 -2.94 -7.78 1.63
C GLY A 13 -2.42 -6.84 2.71
N VAL A 14 -1.26 -6.27 2.45
CA VAL A 14 -0.64 -5.26 3.33
C VAL A 14 -0.26 -4.04 2.50
N GLY A 15 -0.27 -2.88 3.15
CA GLY A 15 0.21 -1.64 2.57
C GLY A 15 1.22 -1.00 3.51
N ALA A 16 2.22 -0.33 2.94
CA ALA A 16 3.27 0.33 3.70
C ALA A 16 3.10 1.84 3.66
N ILE A 17 3.01 2.45 4.81
CA ILE A 17 2.95 3.90 4.96
C ILE A 17 4.38 4.35 5.26
N ILE A 18 5.02 4.95 4.26
CA ILE A 18 6.39 5.43 4.36
C ILE A 18 6.36 6.94 4.15
N VAL A 19 6.58 7.68 5.23
CA VAL A 19 6.52 9.14 5.23
C VAL A 19 7.86 9.69 5.67
N CYS A 20 8.49 10.50 4.82
CA CYS A 20 9.77 11.14 5.13
C CYS A 20 9.65 12.62 4.81
N ASN A 21 9.93 13.47 5.79
CA ASN A 21 9.91 14.93 5.62
C ASN A 21 8.59 15.42 4.99
N SER A 22 7.47 14.95 5.53
CA SER A 22 6.11 15.31 5.09
C SER A 22 5.77 14.87 3.67
N LYS A 23 6.49 13.88 3.14
CA LYS A 23 6.20 13.26 1.85
C LYS A 23 5.93 11.77 2.03
N ILE A 24 4.91 11.28 1.35
CA ILE A 24 4.55 9.86 1.37
C ILE A 24 5.06 9.20 0.09
N LEU A 25 5.56 7.97 0.21
CA LEU A 25 5.98 7.19 -0.95
C LEU A 25 4.77 6.54 -1.60
N LEU A 26 4.56 6.83 -2.87
CA LEU A 26 3.49 6.23 -3.67
C LEU A 26 4.06 5.44 -4.83
N GLU A 27 3.34 4.42 -5.25
CA GLU A 27 3.66 3.64 -6.44
C GLU A 27 2.53 3.73 -7.44
N LYS A 28 2.86 3.75 -8.73
CA LYS A 28 1.87 3.67 -9.80
C LYS A 28 1.63 2.19 -10.11
N ARG A 29 0.38 1.77 -10.01
CA ARG A 29 0.02 0.37 -10.16
C ARG A 29 0.12 -0.10 -11.61
N LYS A 30 0.70 -1.29 -11.80
CA LYS A 30 0.84 -1.95 -13.10
C LYS A 30 -0.25 -2.95 -13.38
N SER A 31 -1.00 -3.38 -12.37
CA SER A 31 -2.01 -4.43 -12.48
C SER A 31 -3.34 -4.02 -11.89
N GLU A 32 -4.39 -4.73 -12.30
CA GLU A 32 -5.73 -4.53 -11.73
C GLU A 32 -5.84 -5.15 -10.34
N PRO A 33 -6.69 -4.63 -9.46
CA PRO A 33 -7.51 -3.44 -9.69
C PRO A 33 -6.70 -2.16 -9.57
N GLY A 34 -7.15 -1.10 -10.24
CA GLY A 34 -6.53 0.21 -10.14
C GLY A 34 -5.30 0.44 -11.00
N ARG A 35 -5.14 -0.31 -12.10
CA ARG A 35 -4.02 -0.09 -13.03
C ARG A 35 -3.91 1.38 -13.43
N GLY A 36 -2.69 1.92 -13.36
CA GLY A 36 -2.40 3.30 -13.72
C GLY A 36 -2.69 4.30 -12.62
N LYS A 37 -3.28 3.87 -11.51
CA LYS A 37 -3.54 4.72 -10.36
C LYS A 37 -2.41 4.60 -9.34
N TRP A 38 -2.29 5.61 -8.51
CA TRP A 38 -1.28 5.65 -7.44
C TRP A 38 -1.82 5.04 -6.15
N SER A 39 -0.98 4.29 -5.46
CA SER A 39 -1.29 3.68 -4.17
C SER A 39 -0.02 3.60 -3.33
N VAL A 40 -0.15 3.14 -2.09
CA VAL A 40 1.04 2.86 -1.27
C VAL A 40 1.65 1.53 -1.70
N PRO A 41 2.97 1.32 -1.51
CA PRO A 41 3.59 0.03 -1.75
C PRO A 41 2.96 -1.06 -0.90
N GLY A 42 2.86 -2.26 -1.43
CA GLY A 42 2.29 -3.38 -0.70
C GLY A 42 2.04 -4.58 -1.60
N GLY A 43 1.38 -5.57 -1.07
CA GLY A 43 1.06 -6.78 -1.81
C GLY A 43 0.34 -7.79 -0.94
N LEU A 44 0.26 -9.01 -1.41
CA LEU A 44 -0.51 -10.06 -0.74
C LEU A 44 0.33 -10.79 0.32
N VAL A 45 -0.33 -11.15 1.40
CA VAL A 45 0.26 -12.00 2.44
C VAL A 45 0.37 -13.43 1.89
N GLU A 46 1.52 -14.05 2.07
CA GLU A 46 1.74 -15.43 1.66
C GLU A 46 1.30 -16.40 2.76
N LEU A 47 0.90 -17.59 2.36
CA LEU A 47 0.47 -18.62 3.32
C LEU A 47 1.59 -18.90 4.33
N GLY A 48 1.26 -18.81 5.62
CA GLY A 48 2.22 -19.03 6.70
C GLY A 48 3.01 -17.80 7.10
N GLU A 49 2.82 -16.69 6.41
CA GLU A 49 3.49 -15.42 6.70
C GLU A 49 2.56 -14.53 7.53
N ASN A 50 3.07 -13.87 8.56
CA ASN A 50 2.25 -12.89 9.26
C ASN A 50 2.28 -11.54 8.52
N THR A 51 1.36 -10.65 8.87
CA THR A 51 1.20 -9.39 8.14
C THR A 51 2.42 -8.46 8.29
N GLU A 52 3.08 -8.46 9.46
CA GLU A 52 4.27 -7.64 9.67
C GLU A 52 5.43 -8.10 8.80
N GLN A 53 5.63 -9.42 8.68
CA GLN A 53 6.63 -9.99 7.78
C GLN A 53 6.31 -9.67 6.33
N ALA A 54 5.02 -9.74 5.97
CA ALA A 54 4.58 -9.47 4.60
C ALA A 54 4.88 -8.04 4.17
N VAL A 55 4.61 -7.05 5.03
CA VAL A 55 4.85 -5.66 4.65
C VAL A 55 6.35 -5.38 4.47
N ILE A 56 7.20 -5.95 5.32
CA ILE A 56 8.66 -5.79 5.20
C ILE A 56 9.14 -6.40 3.89
N ARG A 57 8.70 -7.61 3.58
CA ARG A 57 9.04 -8.32 2.33
C ARG A 57 8.56 -7.56 1.10
N GLU A 58 7.30 -7.13 1.09
CA GLU A 58 6.73 -6.44 -0.06
C GLU A 58 7.41 -5.10 -0.33
N VAL A 59 7.75 -4.34 0.72
CA VAL A 59 8.49 -3.09 0.55
C VAL A 59 9.83 -3.36 -0.12
N LYS A 60 10.55 -4.38 0.34
CA LYS A 60 11.85 -4.74 -0.25
C LYS A 60 11.70 -5.14 -1.71
N GLU A 61 10.74 -5.99 -2.01
CA GLU A 61 10.52 -6.47 -3.37
C GLU A 61 10.10 -5.35 -4.33
N GLU A 62 9.20 -4.47 -3.90
CA GLU A 62 8.65 -3.43 -4.77
C GLU A 62 9.47 -2.16 -4.84
N THR A 63 10.15 -1.79 -3.77
CA THR A 63 10.84 -0.50 -3.69
C THR A 63 12.34 -0.56 -3.51
N GLY A 64 12.87 -1.71 -3.11
CA GLY A 64 14.29 -1.86 -2.78
C GLY A 64 14.66 -1.36 -1.39
N LEU A 65 13.72 -0.78 -0.66
CA LEU A 65 13.98 -0.23 0.67
C LEU A 65 13.90 -1.32 1.75
N ASP A 66 14.75 -1.18 2.76
CA ASP A 66 14.71 -1.99 3.97
C ASP A 66 13.98 -1.22 5.04
N VAL A 67 12.93 -1.82 5.58
CA VAL A 67 12.11 -1.19 6.62
C VAL A 67 12.02 -2.07 7.85
N GLU A 68 11.64 -1.47 8.98
CA GLU A 68 11.53 -2.16 10.26
C GLU A 68 10.40 -1.56 11.10
N ASN A 69 10.11 -2.23 12.21
CA ASN A 69 9.16 -1.79 13.24
C ASN A 69 7.78 -1.41 12.69
N PRO A 70 7.08 -2.33 12.01
CA PRO A 70 5.73 -2.03 11.54
C PRO A 70 4.79 -1.68 12.69
N GLU A 71 4.05 -0.58 12.55
CA GLU A 71 3.02 -0.15 13.47
C GLU A 71 1.69 -0.05 12.73
N LEU A 72 0.66 -0.69 13.26
CA LEU A 72 -0.65 -0.67 12.61
C LEU A 72 -1.21 0.74 12.52
N VAL A 73 -1.61 1.16 11.34
CA VAL A 73 -2.30 2.43 11.11
C VAL A 73 -3.78 2.21 10.90
N ASP A 74 -4.15 1.30 10.00
CA ASP A 74 -5.54 1.13 9.61
C ASP A 74 -5.74 -0.24 8.95
N VAL A 75 -7.00 -0.68 8.89
CA VAL A 75 -7.41 -1.85 8.12
C VAL A 75 -8.47 -1.37 7.13
N VAL A 76 -8.27 -1.66 5.86
CA VAL A 76 -9.14 -1.18 4.79
C VAL A 76 -9.80 -2.35 4.10
N ASP A 77 -11.12 -2.33 4.02
CA ASP A 77 -11.88 -3.31 3.23
C ASP A 77 -12.04 -2.77 1.81
N ASN A 78 -11.59 -3.55 0.83
CA ASN A 78 -11.72 -3.17 -0.57
C ASN A 78 -12.57 -4.20 -1.30
N ILE A 79 -13.85 -3.91 -1.45
CA ILE A 79 -14.81 -4.79 -2.11
C ILE A 79 -15.26 -4.11 -3.39
N ILE A 80 -14.98 -4.73 -4.53
CA ILE A 80 -15.29 -4.19 -5.85
C ILE A 80 -16.28 -5.10 -6.54
N PHE A 81 -17.40 -4.53 -6.98
CA PHE A 81 -18.46 -5.23 -7.71
C PHE A 81 -18.33 -4.96 -9.20
N ASP A 82 -18.65 -5.96 -10.03
CA ASP A 82 -18.74 -5.76 -11.47
C ASP A 82 -20.10 -5.15 -11.86
N ALA A 83 -20.32 -4.94 -13.14
CA ALA A 83 -21.54 -4.36 -13.67
C ALA A 83 -22.80 -5.18 -13.37
N ASN A 84 -22.64 -6.47 -13.09
CA ASN A 84 -23.73 -7.40 -12.79
C ASN A 84 -23.94 -7.58 -11.29
N GLY A 85 -23.23 -6.82 -10.47
CA GLY A 85 -23.35 -6.91 -9.01
C GLY A 85 -22.58 -8.09 -8.38
N LYS A 86 -21.72 -8.75 -9.17
CA LYS A 86 -20.89 -9.84 -8.70
C LYS A 86 -19.61 -9.28 -8.07
N ILE A 87 -19.11 -9.94 -7.03
CA ILE A 87 -17.86 -9.50 -6.39
C ILE A 87 -16.70 -9.83 -7.32
N GLU A 88 -16.10 -8.78 -7.88
CA GLU A 88 -14.96 -8.89 -8.78
C GLU A 88 -13.65 -9.00 -8.01
N TYR A 89 -13.52 -8.22 -6.92
CA TYR A 89 -12.37 -8.26 -6.01
C TYR A 89 -12.82 -8.08 -4.58
N HIS A 90 -12.15 -8.74 -3.66
CA HIS A 90 -12.38 -8.54 -2.23
C HIS A 90 -11.06 -8.68 -1.49
N PHE A 91 -10.50 -7.54 -1.07
CA PHE A 91 -9.25 -7.50 -0.30
C PHE A 91 -9.50 -6.93 1.08
N VAL A 92 -8.81 -7.49 2.07
CA VAL A 92 -8.65 -6.88 3.38
C VAL A 92 -7.20 -6.43 3.46
N ILE A 93 -6.98 -5.12 3.49
CA ILE A 93 -5.63 -4.52 3.45
C ILE A 93 -5.27 -4.02 4.83
N VAL A 94 -4.15 -4.50 5.36
CA VAL A 94 -3.62 -4.05 6.65
C VAL A 94 -2.50 -3.06 6.38
N ASP A 95 -2.70 -1.79 6.73
CA ASP A 95 -1.74 -0.73 6.48
C ASP A 95 -0.85 -0.49 7.71
N TYR A 96 0.45 -0.57 7.50
CA TYR A 96 1.46 -0.37 8.53
C TYR A 96 2.33 0.85 8.26
N PHE A 97 2.54 1.67 9.28
CA PHE A 97 3.63 2.64 9.27
C PHE A 97 4.92 1.88 9.51
N VAL A 98 5.94 2.13 8.71
CA VAL A 98 7.24 1.46 8.83
C VAL A 98 8.35 2.50 8.87
N ARG A 99 9.48 2.13 9.49
CA ARG A 99 10.67 2.99 9.57
C ARG A 99 11.67 2.55 8.53
N LEU A 100 12.32 3.51 7.88
CA LEU A 100 13.41 3.24 6.96
C LEU A 100 14.64 2.83 7.75
N LYS A 101 15.25 1.75 7.33
CA LYS A 101 16.45 1.18 7.90
C LYS A 101 17.64 1.28 6.93
N GLY A 102 17.35 1.27 5.63
CA GLY A 102 18.36 1.33 4.61
C GLY A 102 17.79 0.97 3.24
N GLY A 103 18.64 0.51 2.36
CA GLY A 103 18.26 0.13 1.02
C GLY A 103 18.30 1.28 0.03
N GLU A 104 18.07 0.96 -1.23
CA GLU A 104 18.08 1.92 -2.31
C GLU A 104 16.74 1.90 -3.04
N LEU A 105 16.11 3.07 -3.21
CA LEU A 105 14.81 3.17 -3.86
C LEU A 105 14.91 2.79 -5.34
N LYS A 106 14.17 1.77 -5.72
CA LYS A 106 14.20 1.22 -7.06
C LYS A 106 12.88 0.51 -7.36
N ALA A 107 12.17 0.96 -8.39
CA ALA A 107 10.92 0.32 -8.77
C ALA A 107 11.16 -1.12 -9.26
N ALA A 108 10.37 -2.05 -8.78
CA ALA A 108 10.40 -3.44 -9.20
C ALA A 108 9.32 -3.72 -10.26
N ASP A 109 9.16 -4.99 -10.65
CA ASP A 109 8.27 -5.39 -11.74
C ASP A 109 6.80 -5.00 -11.53
N ASP A 110 6.33 -4.99 -10.28
CA ASP A 110 4.93 -4.71 -9.96
C ASP A 110 4.60 -3.23 -9.85
N ALA A 111 5.63 -2.38 -9.81
CA ALA A 111 5.46 -0.93 -9.75
C ALA A 111 5.97 -0.31 -11.03
N GLU A 112 5.10 0.41 -11.73
CA GLU A 112 5.49 1.13 -12.94
C GLU A 112 6.38 2.33 -12.61
N GLU A 113 6.12 2.97 -11.46
CA GLU A 113 6.84 4.16 -11.02
C GLU A 113 6.70 4.33 -9.51
N LEU A 114 7.74 4.86 -8.87
CA LEU A 114 7.72 5.24 -7.46
C LEU A 114 7.95 6.74 -7.35
N ARG A 115 7.26 7.40 -6.42
CA ARG A 115 7.37 8.84 -6.25
C ARG A 115 7.11 9.26 -4.81
N TRP A 116 7.95 10.15 -4.30
CA TRP A 116 7.70 10.86 -3.05
C TRP A 116 6.76 12.02 -3.33
N VAL A 117 5.63 12.05 -2.65
CA VAL A 117 4.59 13.05 -2.87
C VAL A 117 4.30 13.78 -1.56
N ALA A 118 4.29 15.11 -1.59
CA ALA A 118 3.94 15.89 -0.41
C ALA A 118 2.54 15.48 0.07
N LEU A 119 2.38 15.31 1.38
CA LEU A 119 1.10 14.86 1.94
C LEU A 119 -0.08 15.71 1.48
N GLU A 120 0.08 17.03 1.47
CA GLU A 120 -1.00 17.93 1.03
C GLU A 120 -1.31 17.82 -0.47
N GLU A 121 -0.41 17.23 -1.26
CA GLU A 121 -0.59 17.04 -2.70
C GLU A 121 -1.10 15.66 -3.06
N ALA A 122 -1.05 14.71 -2.13
CA ALA A 122 -1.34 13.30 -2.40
C ALA A 122 -2.75 13.08 -2.97
N GLU A 123 -3.75 13.78 -2.45
CA GLU A 123 -5.13 13.64 -2.93
C GLU A 123 -5.35 14.20 -4.34
N LYS A 124 -4.43 15.02 -4.82
CA LYS A 124 -4.51 15.59 -6.18
C LYS A 124 -4.04 14.61 -7.25
N TYR A 125 -3.34 13.56 -6.84
CA TYR A 125 -2.92 12.50 -7.74
C TYR A 125 -4.10 11.61 -8.09
N ASN A 126 -4.00 10.90 -9.21
CA ASN A 126 -4.99 9.88 -9.59
C ASN A 126 -4.78 8.65 -8.71
N VAL A 127 -5.20 8.76 -7.45
CA VAL A 127 -5.02 7.71 -6.46
C VAL A 127 -6.17 6.72 -6.48
N THR A 128 -5.92 5.51 -5.97
CA THR A 128 -6.99 4.52 -5.83
C THR A 128 -8.05 5.04 -4.86
N LYS A 129 -9.27 4.53 -5.01
CA LYS A 129 -10.38 4.91 -4.14
C LYS A 129 -10.08 4.61 -2.68
N THR A 130 -9.44 3.48 -2.41
CA THR A 130 -9.07 3.08 -1.05
C THR A 130 -8.00 3.99 -0.46
N LEU A 131 -7.00 4.40 -1.26
CA LEU A 131 -5.99 5.33 -0.78
C LEU A 131 -6.61 6.71 -0.50
N ARG A 132 -7.52 7.18 -1.36
CA ARG A 132 -8.19 8.45 -1.12
C ARG A 132 -8.94 8.45 0.21
N ALA A 133 -9.71 7.40 0.46
CA ALA A 133 -10.43 7.25 1.73
C ALA A 133 -9.47 7.17 2.92
N PHE A 134 -8.37 6.43 2.76
CA PHE A 134 -7.33 6.34 3.78
C PHE A 134 -6.72 7.71 4.11
N LEU A 135 -6.35 8.47 3.07
CA LEU A 135 -5.76 9.80 3.26
C LEU A 135 -6.73 10.73 3.99
N GLN A 136 -7.99 10.74 3.59
CA GLN A 136 -9.01 11.57 4.24
C GLN A 136 -9.19 11.21 5.72
N ARG A 137 -9.16 9.91 6.02
CA ARG A 137 -9.39 9.40 7.38
C ARG A 137 -8.19 9.59 8.29
N ASN A 138 -6.97 9.55 7.75
CA ASN A 138 -5.74 9.48 8.53
C ASN A 138 -4.78 10.67 8.36
N MET A 139 -5.16 11.72 7.64
CA MET A 139 -4.24 12.82 7.31
C MET A 139 -3.58 13.45 8.53
N GLU A 140 -4.33 13.70 9.59
CA GLU A 140 -3.76 14.31 10.80
C GLU A 140 -2.71 13.42 11.44
N LYS A 141 -2.95 12.10 11.44
CA LYS A 141 -1.98 11.13 11.95
C LYS A 141 -0.74 11.09 11.06
N LEU A 142 -0.94 11.09 9.74
CA LEU A 142 0.18 11.03 8.78
C LEU A 142 1.14 12.20 8.95
N LYS A 143 0.62 13.38 9.27
CA LYS A 143 1.44 14.58 9.49
C LYS A 143 2.38 14.46 10.69
N THR A 144 2.10 13.52 11.62
CA THR A 144 2.93 13.30 12.80
C THR A 144 3.99 12.22 12.59
N LEU A 145 3.93 11.49 11.46
CA LEU A 145 4.81 10.35 11.21
C LEU A 145 6.05 10.74 10.41
N ASN A 146 7.16 10.11 10.71
CA ASN A 146 8.38 10.26 9.93
C ASN A 146 9.17 8.95 9.92
N SER A 147 9.13 8.23 8.79
CA SER A 147 9.83 6.96 8.60
C SER A 147 11.35 7.13 8.57
N CYS A 148 11.83 8.34 8.26
CA CYS A 148 13.25 8.65 8.16
C CYS A 148 13.85 9.17 9.47
N LYS A 149 13.07 9.28 10.51
CA LYS A 149 13.54 9.77 11.81
C LYS A 149 14.32 8.68 12.55
N GLU A 150 15.49 9.01 13.01
CA GLU A 150 16.33 8.12 13.83
C GLU A 150 15.83 8.03 15.27
#